data_cc3ffbb17c37c39297a63c02c9334908
#
_entry.id   cc3ffbb17c37c39297a63c02c9334908
#
_cell.length_a   1.000
_cell.length_b   1.000
_cell.length_c   1.000
_cell.angle_alpha   90.00
_cell.angle_beta   90.00
_cell.angle_gamma   90.00
#
_symmetry.space_group_name_H-M   'P 1'
#
loop_
_entity.id
_entity.type
_entity.pdbx_description
1 polymer ?
#
loop_
_entity_poly.entity_id
_entity_poly.type
_entity_poly.pdbx_seq_one_letter_code
_entity_poly.pdbx_strand_id
1 'polypeptide(L)'
;MCIRDRRKDVVQLPELTSAYGRERLADATLDSLRFPKRYLPFRAKEGKNITQMYYAKKRIITPEMEYVAIRENQQIEALGLKSYITPEFVRKEIAAGRAIIPANINHPEAEPMIIGKKFLVKINTNIGNSALSSGIDEEIEKAIWSCKWGGDTLMDLSTGDHIHETREWIIRNCPVPMGTVPIYQALEKVNGKVEDLSWEIYRDTLIEQAEQGVDYFTIHAGLLREHVELTATRLTGIVSRGGSILSLIHIS
;
A
#
# COMPACT_ATOMS: atom_id res chain seq x y z
N MET A 1 -18.41 -13.22 -2.16
CA MET A 1 -17.83 -14.09 -1.10
C MET A 1 -16.34 -13.87 -1.10
N CYS A 2 -15.79 -13.20 -0.09
CA CYS A 2 -14.39 -12.79 -0.09
C CYS A 2 -13.46 -14.00 0.11
N ILE A 3 -12.37 -14.07 -0.67
CA ILE A 3 -11.36 -15.14 -0.58
C ILE A 3 -10.80 -15.24 0.86
N ARG A 4 -10.67 -14.13 1.57
CA ARG A 4 -10.16 -14.07 2.96
C ARG A 4 -11.05 -14.76 3.99
N ASP A 5 -12.38 -14.81 3.80
CA ASP A 5 -13.31 -15.42 4.75
C ASP A 5 -13.12 -16.94 4.87
N ARG A 6 -12.40 -17.53 3.93
CA ARG A 6 -12.07 -18.98 3.91
C ARG A 6 -10.70 -19.29 4.50
N ARG A 7 -9.88 -18.31 4.86
CA ARG A 7 -8.53 -18.55 5.36
C ARG A 7 -8.57 -18.96 6.83
N LYS A 8 -8.17 -20.18 7.12
CA LYS A 8 -8.11 -20.74 8.49
C LYS A 8 -7.01 -20.12 9.35
N ASP A 9 -6.02 -19.48 8.74
CA ASP A 9 -4.83 -18.91 9.40
C ASP A 9 -4.99 -17.45 9.81
N VAL A 10 -6.18 -16.86 9.61
CA VAL A 10 -6.48 -15.47 9.97
C VAL A 10 -7.47 -15.39 11.11
N VAL A 11 -7.46 -14.25 11.80
CA VAL A 11 -8.41 -13.85 12.82
C VAL A 11 -8.76 -12.38 12.60
N GLN A 12 -10.04 -12.04 12.80
CA GLN A 12 -10.47 -10.66 12.86
C GLN A 12 -10.13 -10.09 14.24
N LEU A 13 -9.52 -8.92 14.28
CA LEU A 13 -9.23 -8.23 15.52
C LEU A 13 -10.50 -7.60 16.08
N PRO A 14 -10.67 -7.55 17.42
CA PRO A 14 -11.82 -6.91 18.04
C PRO A 14 -11.78 -5.38 17.93
N GLU A 15 -10.59 -4.81 17.74
CA GLU A 15 -10.34 -3.36 17.63
C GLU A 15 -9.08 -3.08 16.83
N LEU A 16 -8.84 -1.81 16.51
CA LEU A 16 -7.59 -1.36 15.92
C LEU A 16 -6.44 -1.47 16.93
N THR A 17 -5.25 -1.86 16.48
CA THR A 17 -4.06 -1.92 17.35
C THR A 17 -3.20 -0.65 17.25
N SER A 18 -3.31 0.11 16.17
CA SER A 18 -2.70 1.43 16.04
C SER A 18 -3.28 2.41 17.07
N ALA A 19 -2.43 3.13 17.78
CA ALA A 19 -2.84 4.16 18.72
C ALA A 19 -3.52 5.33 18.00
N TYR A 20 -2.91 5.82 16.92
CA TYR A 20 -3.47 6.90 16.11
C TYR A 20 -4.79 6.49 15.44
N GLY A 21 -4.90 5.28 14.92
CA GLY A 21 -6.16 4.78 14.36
C GLY A 21 -7.31 4.78 15.37
N ARG A 22 -7.04 4.42 16.64
CA ARG A 22 -8.04 4.49 17.74
C ARG A 22 -8.39 5.93 18.09
N GLU A 23 -7.39 6.83 18.16
CA GLU A 23 -7.60 8.25 18.42
C GLU A 23 -8.49 8.88 17.36
N ARG A 24 -8.14 8.71 16.08
CA ARG A 24 -8.96 9.18 14.95
C ARG A 24 -10.39 8.64 15.01
N LEU A 25 -10.57 7.39 15.40
CA LEU A 25 -11.87 6.75 15.51
C LEU A 25 -12.71 7.32 16.67
N ALA A 26 -12.07 7.76 17.76
CA ALA A 26 -12.75 8.33 18.94
C ALA A 26 -13.13 9.81 18.77
N ASP A 27 -12.54 10.52 17.83
CA ASP A 27 -12.77 11.94 17.60
C ASP A 27 -14.06 12.18 16.81
N ALA A 28 -15.14 12.55 17.50
CA ALA A 28 -16.44 12.83 16.90
C ALA A 28 -16.44 13.99 15.87
N THR A 29 -15.45 14.88 15.89
CA THR A 29 -15.36 15.99 14.92
C THR A 29 -15.08 15.49 13.50
N LEU A 30 -14.57 14.28 13.37
CA LEU A 30 -14.23 13.63 12.10
C LEU A 30 -15.36 12.79 11.51
N ASP A 31 -16.51 12.71 12.18
CA ASP A 31 -17.61 11.82 11.74
C ASP A 31 -18.08 12.10 10.32
N SER A 32 -18.08 13.36 9.90
CA SER A 32 -18.46 13.76 8.53
C SER A 32 -17.45 13.35 7.44
N LEU A 33 -16.21 13.07 7.82
CA LEU A 33 -15.13 12.70 6.92
C LEU A 33 -14.94 11.17 6.82
N ARG A 34 -15.51 10.41 7.75
CA ARG A 34 -15.30 8.97 7.82
C ARG A 34 -16.05 8.21 6.74
N PHE A 35 -15.44 7.13 6.31
CA PHE A 35 -16.16 6.15 5.49
C PHE A 35 -17.30 5.53 6.30
N PRO A 36 -18.54 5.44 5.75
CA PRO A 36 -19.73 5.07 6.51
C PRO A 36 -19.68 3.69 7.15
N LYS A 37 -18.96 2.75 6.49
CA LYS A 37 -18.84 1.38 6.97
C LYS A 37 -17.51 1.17 7.68
N ARG A 38 -17.58 0.82 8.96
CA ARG A 38 -16.40 0.46 9.74
C ARG A 38 -15.92 -0.95 9.40
N TYR A 39 -14.62 -1.06 9.13
CA TYR A 39 -13.95 -2.34 8.94
C TYR A 39 -13.04 -2.63 10.13
N LEU A 40 -13.21 -3.82 10.73
CA LEU A 40 -12.27 -4.34 11.71
C LEU A 40 -11.20 -5.14 10.98
N PRO A 41 -9.91 -4.92 11.30
CA PRO A 41 -8.85 -5.53 10.55
C PRO A 41 -8.71 -7.02 10.82
N PHE A 42 -8.24 -7.74 9.81
CA PHE A 42 -7.78 -9.12 9.93
C PHE A 42 -6.26 -9.15 10.05
N ARG A 43 -5.76 -10.15 10.77
CA ARG A 43 -4.32 -10.46 10.82
C ARG A 43 -4.09 -11.96 10.90
N ALA A 44 -2.84 -12.37 10.68
CA ALA A 44 -2.44 -13.75 10.91
C ALA A 44 -2.67 -14.14 12.38
N LYS A 45 -3.16 -15.35 12.63
CA LYS A 45 -3.17 -15.96 13.97
C LYS A 45 -1.75 -16.04 14.51
N GLU A 46 -1.60 -16.08 15.81
CA GLU A 46 -0.29 -16.21 16.46
C GLU A 46 0.48 -17.42 15.90
N GLY A 47 1.75 -17.20 15.60
CA GLY A 47 2.63 -18.23 14.99
C GLY A 47 2.30 -18.61 13.55
N LYS A 48 1.32 -17.96 12.90
CA LYS A 48 0.97 -18.19 11.49
C LYS A 48 1.52 -17.11 10.57
N ASN A 49 1.71 -17.48 9.30
CA ASN A 49 2.11 -16.57 8.25
C ASN A 49 1.14 -16.72 7.07
N ILE A 50 0.65 -15.60 6.54
CA ILE A 50 -0.36 -15.54 5.49
C ILE A 50 0.15 -14.87 4.20
N THR A 51 1.47 -14.68 4.08
CA THR A 51 2.05 -14.07 2.89
C THR A 51 1.98 -15.03 1.69
N GLN A 52 1.83 -14.49 0.49
CA GLN A 52 1.85 -15.27 -0.74
C GLN A 52 3.19 -16.04 -0.90
N MET A 53 4.30 -15.42 -0.47
CA MET A 53 5.61 -16.07 -0.44
C MET A 53 5.64 -17.32 0.46
N TYR A 54 5.01 -17.25 1.63
CA TYR A 54 4.93 -18.38 2.55
C TYR A 54 4.17 -19.55 1.93
N TYR A 55 2.99 -19.31 1.37
CA TYR A 55 2.21 -20.34 0.69
C TYR A 55 2.94 -20.91 -0.52
N ALA A 56 3.55 -20.05 -1.33
CA ALA A 56 4.32 -20.46 -2.49
C ALA A 56 5.48 -21.41 -2.13
N LYS A 57 6.24 -21.09 -1.06
CA LYS A 57 7.30 -21.95 -0.54
C LYS A 57 6.79 -23.27 0.03
N LYS A 58 5.57 -23.29 0.57
CA LYS A 58 4.87 -24.52 1.02
C LYS A 58 4.25 -25.31 -0.13
N ARG A 59 4.46 -24.90 -1.38
CA ARG A 59 3.89 -25.54 -2.60
C ARG A 59 2.36 -25.46 -2.65
N ILE A 60 1.78 -24.44 -1.99
CA ILE A 60 0.34 -24.20 -2.01
C ILE A 60 0.06 -23.14 -3.07
N ILE A 61 -0.83 -23.46 -4.00
CA ILE A 61 -1.40 -22.50 -4.94
C ILE A 61 -2.58 -21.83 -4.22
N THR A 62 -2.54 -20.51 -4.13
CA THR A 62 -3.62 -19.74 -3.52
C THR A 62 -4.64 -19.31 -4.58
N PRO A 63 -5.89 -19.00 -4.20
CA PRO A 63 -6.86 -18.45 -5.14
C PRO A 63 -6.38 -17.17 -5.84
N GLU A 64 -5.54 -16.36 -5.17
CA GLU A 64 -4.94 -15.17 -5.79
C GLU A 64 -3.96 -15.55 -6.90
N MET A 65 -3.19 -16.62 -6.75
CA MET A 65 -2.29 -17.12 -7.80
C MET A 65 -3.07 -17.66 -9.02
N GLU A 66 -4.20 -18.31 -8.77
CA GLU A 66 -5.11 -18.76 -9.83
C GLU A 66 -5.73 -17.59 -10.59
N TYR A 67 -6.25 -16.60 -9.84
CA TYR A 67 -6.83 -15.39 -10.41
C TYR A 67 -5.81 -14.63 -11.27
N VAL A 68 -4.60 -14.43 -10.75
CA VAL A 68 -3.50 -13.79 -11.48
C VAL A 68 -3.20 -14.51 -12.79
N ALA A 69 -3.12 -15.85 -12.78
CA ALA A 69 -2.86 -16.61 -14.00
C ALA A 69 -3.96 -16.39 -15.05
N ILE A 70 -5.22 -16.36 -14.64
CA ILE A 70 -6.36 -16.10 -15.53
C ILE A 70 -6.26 -14.69 -16.12
N ARG A 71 -6.02 -13.68 -15.29
CA ARG A 71 -5.98 -12.27 -15.75
C ARG A 71 -4.77 -11.99 -16.67
N GLU A 72 -3.60 -12.54 -16.36
CA GLU A 72 -2.44 -12.44 -17.26
C GLU A 72 -2.72 -13.05 -18.62
N ASN A 73 -3.33 -14.25 -18.65
CA ASN A 73 -3.66 -14.90 -19.92
C ASN A 73 -4.71 -14.15 -20.74
N GLN A 74 -5.71 -13.57 -20.12
CA GLN A 74 -6.69 -12.72 -20.81
C GLN A 74 -6.03 -11.51 -21.48
N GLN A 75 -5.08 -10.86 -20.82
CA GLN A 75 -4.34 -9.74 -21.41
C GLN A 75 -3.34 -10.19 -22.48
N ILE A 76 -2.67 -11.32 -22.27
CA ILE A 76 -1.76 -11.93 -23.27
C ILE A 76 -2.54 -12.23 -24.56
N GLU A 77 -3.72 -12.82 -24.44
CA GLU A 77 -4.61 -13.12 -25.57
C GLU A 77 -5.08 -11.84 -26.28
N ALA A 78 -5.54 -10.84 -25.51
CA ALA A 78 -5.97 -9.56 -26.06
C ALA A 78 -4.85 -8.81 -26.83
N LEU A 79 -3.58 -9.00 -26.41
CA LEU A 79 -2.39 -8.47 -27.08
C LEU A 79 -1.89 -9.34 -28.24
N GLY A 80 -2.52 -10.47 -28.53
CA GLY A 80 -2.09 -11.41 -29.57
C GLY A 80 -0.76 -12.10 -29.31
N LEU A 81 -0.31 -12.17 -28.04
CA LEU A 81 0.95 -12.78 -27.66
C LEU A 81 0.80 -14.30 -27.51
N LYS A 82 1.88 -15.03 -27.85
CA LYS A 82 1.91 -16.52 -27.77
C LYS A 82 2.62 -16.96 -26.49
N SER A 83 2.02 -16.74 -25.35
CA SER A 83 2.51 -17.27 -24.07
C SER A 83 1.33 -17.74 -23.21
N TYR A 84 1.60 -18.56 -22.22
CA TYR A 84 0.58 -19.06 -21.31
C TYR A 84 1.13 -19.15 -19.88
N ILE A 85 0.46 -18.53 -18.96
CA ILE A 85 0.80 -18.46 -17.53
C ILE A 85 -0.07 -19.47 -16.78
N THR A 86 0.55 -20.43 -16.08
CA THR A 86 -0.16 -21.39 -15.21
C THR A 86 -0.11 -20.91 -13.75
N PRO A 87 -1.07 -21.30 -12.90
CA PRO A 87 -1.00 -21.02 -11.46
C PRO A 87 0.29 -21.58 -10.81
N GLU A 88 0.75 -22.72 -11.27
CA GLU A 88 2.02 -23.31 -10.79
C GLU A 88 3.24 -22.48 -11.22
N PHE A 89 3.23 -21.86 -12.40
CA PHE A 89 4.26 -20.94 -12.82
C PHE A 89 4.28 -19.69 -11.91
N VAL A 90 3.10 -19.09 -11.64
CA VAL A 90 2.95 -17.98 -10.70
C VAL A 90 3.54 -18.35 -9.33
N ARG A 91 3.14 -19.51 -8.79
CA ARG A 91 3.65 -20.00 -7.51
C ARG A 91 5.17 -20.12 -7.50
N LYS A 92 5.77 -20.70 -8.55
CA LYS A 92 7.23 -20.89 -8.66
C LYS A 92 7.97 -19.55 -8.71
N GLU A 93 7.48 -18.56 -9.45
CA GLU A 93 8.12 -17.25 -9.54
C GLU A 93 8.06 -16.51 -8.20
N ILE A 94 6.94 -16.62 -7.47
CA ILE A 94 6.81 -16.06 -6.11
C ILE A 94 7.73 -16.78 -5.12
N ALA A 95 7.74 -18.12 -5.12
CA ALA A 95 8.60 -18.91 -4.23
C ALA A 95 10.10 -18.63 -4.41
N ALA A 96 10.48 -18.27 -5.63
CA ALA A 96 11.86 -17.91 -5.99
C ALA A 96 12.19 -16.41 -5.74
N GLY A 97 11.24 -15.62 -5.25
CA GLY A 97 11.44 -14.20 -5.00
C GLY A 97 11.56 -13.33 -6.27
N ARG A 98 11.09 -13.81 -7.43
CA ARG A 98 11.15 -13.10 -8.71
C ARG A 98 9.85 -12.41 -9.08
N ALA A 99 8.79 -12.64 -8.31
CA ALA A 99 7.49 -11.98 -8.47
C ALA A 99 6.80 -11.80 -7.12
N ILE A 100 5.93 -10.79 -7.03
CA ILE A 100 5.09 -10.50 -5.86
C ILE A 100 3.64 -10.29 -6.29
N ILE A 101 2.72 -10.66 -5.42
CA ILE A 101 1.31 -10.25 -5.46
C ILE A 101 1.14 -9.25 -4.31
N PRO A 102 1.11 -7.93 -4.57
CA PRO A 102 0.80 -6.94 -3.55
C PRO A 102 -0.69 -7.03 -3.23
N ALA A 103 -1.01 -7.56 -2.05
CA ALA A 103 -2.39 -7.74 -1.63
C ALA A 103 -2.48 -7.75 -0.10
N ASN A 104 -3.22 -6.81 0.46
CA ASN A 104 -3.52 -6.76 1.88
C ASN A 104 -4.85 -7.48 2.15
N ILE A 105 -4.88 -8.31 3.19
CA ILE A 105 -6.11 -8.99 3.60
C ILE A 105 -7.21 -8.00 4.02
N ASN A 106 -6.85 -6.77 4.38
CA ASN A 106 -7.77 -5.70 4.77
C ASN A 106 -8.22 -4.82 3.59
N HIS A 107 -7.83 -5.16 2.36
CA HIS A 107 -8.28 -4.52 1.12
C HIS A 107 -9.10 -5.52 0.28
N PRO A 108 -10.35 -5.81 0.68
CA PRO A 108 -11.18 -6.81 -0.01
C PRO A 108 -11.65 -6.38 -1.39
N GLU A 109 -11.62 -5.09 -1.66
CA GLU A 109 -12.02 -4.47 -2.92
C GLU A 109 -10.99 -4.70 -4.03
N ALA A 110 -9.71 -4.91 -3.67
CA ALA A 110 -8.65 -5.11 -4.63
C ALA A 110 -8.74 -6.45 -5.36
N GLU A 111 -8.55 -6.40 -6.67
CA GLU A 111 -8.31 -7.57 -7.51
C GLU A 111 -6.81 -7.95 -7.45
N PRO A 112 -6.47 -9.22 -7.19
CA PRO A 112 -5.08 -9.65 -7.18
C PRO A 112 -4.40 -9.43 -8.53
N MET A 113 -3.19 -8.88 -8.51
CA MET A 113 -2.32 -8.71 -9.67
C MET A 113 -0.89 -9.12 -9.32
N ILE A 114 -0.03 -9.31 -10.29
CA ILE A 114 1.35 -9.72 -10.07
C ILE A 114 2.34 -8.74 -10.69
N ILE A 115 3.43 -8.50 -9.98
CA ILE A 115 4.58 -7.74 -10.47
C ILE A 115 5.78 -8.68 -10.52
N GLY A 116 6.40 -8.80 -11.69
CA GLY A 116 7.57 -9.66 -11.86
C GLY A 116 8.08 -9.66 -13.29
N LYS A 117 9.37 -9.96 -13.44
CA LYS A 117 10.09 -9.86 -14.73
C LYS A 117 9.48 -10.71 -15.87
N LYS A 118 8.75 -11.78 -15.52
CA LYS A 118 8.17 -12.72 -16.49
C LYS A 118 6.66 -12.53 -16.70
N PHE A 119 6.12 -11.43 -16.24
CA PHE A 119 4.72 -11.05 -16.36
C PHE A 119 4.60 -9.76 -17.17
N LEU A 120 3.40 -9.43 -17.60
CA LEU A 120 3.14 -8.17 -18.29
C LEU A 120 3.55 -6.97 -17.43
N VAL A 121 4.04 -5.92 -18.06
CA VAL A 121 4.38 -4.66 -17.38
C VAL A 121 3.15 -4.08 -16.72
N LYS A 122 3.32 -3.54 -15.52
CA LYS A 122 2.27 -2.89 -14.75
C LYS A 122 2.54 -1.39 -14.64
N ILE A 123 1.48 -0.61 -14.74
CA ILE A 123 1.52 0.85 -14.64
C ILE A 123 1.12 1.26 -13.24
N ASN A 124 2.02 1.95 -12.53
CA ASN A 124 1.71 2.61 -11.28
C ASN A 124 1.25 4.05 -11.55
N THR A 125 0.10 4.43 -11.00
CA THR A 125 -0.42 5.80 -11.04
C THR A 125 -0.28 6.46 -9.67
N ASN A 126 -0.09 7.78 -9.64
CA ASN A 126 0.08 8.55 -8.42
C ASN A 126 -1.06 9.54 -8.25
N ILE A 127 -1.62 9.57 -7.05
CA ILE A 127 -2.57 10.60 -6.59
C ILE A 127 -2.11 11.12 -5.22
N GLY A 128 -2.83 12.05 -4.66
CA GLY A 128 -2.58 12.55 -3.30
C GLY A 128 -3.02 13.99 -3.13
N ASN A 129 -3.61 14.29 -1.99
CA ASN A 129 -3.94 15.64 -1.60
C ASN A 129 -2.70 16.41 -1.12
N SER A 130 -2.80 17.72 -1.10
CA SER A 130 -1.81 18.62 -0.49
C SER A 130 -2.53 19.69 0.32
N ALA A 131 -1.78 20.40 1.15
CA ALA A 131 -2.33 21.54 1.93
C ALA A 131 -2.97 22.64 1.06
N LEU A 132 -2.70 22.67 -0.25
CA LEU A 132 -3.15 23.69 -1.17
C LEU A 132 -4.27 23.21 -2.11
N SER A 133 -4.49 21.91 -2.25
CA SER A 133 -5.43 21.38 -3.25
C SER A 133 -5.92 19.99 -2.92
N SER A 134 -7.12 19.76 -3.36
CA SER A 134 -7.94 18.54 -3.40
C SER A 134 -8.42 18.00 -2.05
N GLY A 135 -9.73 17.76 -2.02
CA GLY A 135 -10.44 17.09 -0.94
C GLY A 135 -10.60 15.58 -1.20
N ILE A 136 -11.32 14.92 -0.31
CA ILE A 136 -11.58 13.46 -0.38
C ILE A 136 -12.26 13.09 -1.70
N ASP A 137 -13.30 13.81 -2.12
CA ASP A 137 -14.06 13.51 -3.34
C ASP A 137 -13.20 13.60 -4.60
N GLU A 138 -12.33 14.60 -4.68
CA GLU A 138 -11.40 14.75 -5.80
C GLU A 138 -10.36 13.64 -5.85
N GLU A 139 -9.87 13.17 -4.70
CA GLU A 139 -8.94 12.04 -4.64
C GLU A 139 -9.61 10.73 -5.07
N ILE A 140 -10.88 10.50 -4.70
CA ILE A 140 -11.67 9.35 -5.17
C ILE A 140 -11.85 9.44 -6.70
N GLU A 141 -12.19 10.60 -7.23
CA GLU A 141 -12.35 10.79 -8.67
C GLU A 141 -11.05 10.51 -9.43
N LYS A 142 -9.91 11.01 -8.94
CA LYS A 142 -8.58 10.71 -9.49
C LYS A 142 -8.26 9.22 -9.45
N ALA A 143 -8.60 8.52 -8.35
CA ALA A 143 -8.41 7.08 -8.23
C ALA A 143 -9.24 6.31 -9.27
N ILE A 144 -10.51 6.68 -9.44
CA ILE A 144 -11.40 6.08 -10.45
C ILE A 144 -10.84 6.31 -11.86
N TRP A 145 -10.43 7.53 -12.18
CA TRP A 145 -9.83 7.85 -13.48
C TRP A 145 -8.53 7.07 -13.73
N SER A 146 -7.67 6.95 -12.72
CA SER A 146 -6.46 6.12 -12.80
C SER A 146 -6.76 4.70 -13.25
N CYS A 147 -7.75 4.06 -12.62
CA CYS A 147 -8.17 2.70 -12.96
C CYS A 147 -8.76 2.63 -14.38
N LYS A 148 -9.62 3.58 -14.75
CA LYS A 148 -10.25 3.65 -16.09
C LYS A 148 -9.21 3.80 -17.22
N TRP A 149 -8.12 4.50 -16.96
CA TRP A 149 -7.03 4.70 -17.92
C TRP A 149 -5.94 3.63 -17.86
N GLY A 150 -6.19 2.52 -17.15
CA GLY A 150 -5.31 1.35 -17.15
C GLY A 150 -4.20 1.37 -16.12
N GLY A 151 -4.35 2.11 -15.02
CA GLY A 151 -3.48 1.98 -13.87
C GLY A 151 -3.65 0.60 -13.22
N ASP A 152 -2.56 -0.12 -13.07
CA ASP A 152 -2.53 -1.45 -12.44
C ASP A 152 -2.31 -1.38 -10.93
N THR A 153 -1.71 -0.29 -10.46
CA THR A 153 -1.54 0.06 -9.04
C THR A 153 -1.76 1.55 -8.85
N LEU A 154 -2.17 1.91 -7.65
CA LEU A 154 -2.37 3.29 -7.24
C LEU A 154 -1.46 3.62 -6.05
N MET A 155 -0.75 4.74 -6.10
CA MET A 155 0.03 5.23 -4.97
C MET A 155 -0.57 6.53 -4.45
N ASP A 156 -0.96 6.52 -3.18
CA ASP A 156 -1.38 7.70 -2.43
C ASP A 156 -0.16 8.41 -1.84
N LEU A 157 0.10 9.60 -2.36
CA LEU A 157 1.20 10.49 -1.96
C LEU A 157 0.68 11.68 -1.13
N SER A 158 -0.46 11.55 -0.49
CA SER A 158 -1.08 12.60 0.31
C SER A 158 -0.14 13.19 1.35
N THR A 159 -0.16 14.52 1.45
CA THR A 159 0.65 15.32 2.38
C THR A 159 -0.15 16.46 3.02
N GLY A 160 -1.44 16.57 2.70
CA GLY A 160 -2.37 17.52 3.30
C GLY A 160 -2.96 17.02 4.61
N ASP A 161 -4.08 17.60 4.98
CA ASP A 161 -4.81 17.21 6.18
C ASP A 161 -5.68 15.95 5.95
N HIS A 162 -6.05 15.28 7.04
CA HIS A 162 -6.98 14.13 7.03
C HIS A 162 -6.51 12.97 6.14
N ILE A 163 -5.20 12.70 6.11
CA ILE A 163 -4.61 11.61 5.33
C ILE A 163 -5.26 10.27 5.69
N HIS A 164 -5.57 10.04 6.96
CA HIS A 164 -6.22 8.81 7.43
C HIS A 164 -7.56 8.56 6.75
N GLU A 165 -8.46 9.56 6.79
CA GLU A 165 -9.81 9.47 6.25
C GLU A 165 -9.79 9.43 4.73
N THR A 166 -8.97 10.27 4.10
CA THR A 166 -8.79 10.29 2.63
C THR A 166 -8.36 8.92 2.12
N ARG A 167 -7.37 8.30 2.77
CA ARG A 167 -6.87 6.97 2.40
C ARG A 167 -7.95 5.90 2.57
N GLU A 168 -8.75 5.94 3.64
CA GLU A 168 -9.84 4.98 3.84
C GLU A 168 -10.83 5.05 2.66
N TRP A 169 -11.23 6.24 2.26
CA TRP A 169 -12.11 6.43 1.11
C TRP A 169 -11.51 5.93 -0.19
N ILE A 170 -10.23 6.22 -0.44
CA ILE A 170 -9.53 5.74 -1.64
C ILE A 170 -9.51 4.21 -1.66
N ILE A 171 -9.08 3.55 -0.59
CA ILE A 171 -8.98 2.08 -0.50
C ILE A 171 -10.34 1.42 -0.77
N ARG A 172 -11.41 1.95 -0.17
CA ARG A 172 -12.77 1.38 -0.31
C ARG A 172 -13.36 1.58 -1.71
N ASN A 173 -12.78 2.44 -2.54
CA ASN A 173 -13.22 2.71 -3.91
C ASN A 173 -12.20 2.27 -4.98
N CYS A 174 -11.13 1.60 -4.60
CA CYS A 174 -10.03 1.23 -5.48
C CYS A 174 -9.97 -0.28 -5.71
N PRO A 175 -10.13 -0.78 -6.95
CA PRO A 175 -10.04 -2.20 -7.25
C PRO A 175 -8.61 -2.68 -7.51
N VAL A 176 -7.62 -1.79 -7.52
CA VAL A 176 -6.21 -2.13 -7.74
C VAL A 176 -5.41 -2.01 -6.45
N PRO A 177 -4.28 -2.72 -6.30
CA PRO A 177 -3.43 -2.57 -5.14
C PRO A 177 -3.01 -1.13 -4.90
N MET A 178 -3.16 -0.66 -3.65
CA MET A 178 -2.82 0.69 -3.24
C MET A 178 -1.56 0.73 -2.38
N GLY A 179 -0.65 1.62 -2.76
CA GLY A 179 0.59 1.89 -2.04
C GLY A 179 0.60 3.26 -1.38
N THR A 180 1.49 3.43 -0.41
CA THR A 180 1.69 4.69 0.30
C THR A 180 3.17 4.98 0.55
N VAL A 181 3.45 6.20 1.01
CA VAL A 181 4.75 6.62 1.53
C VAL A 181 4.57 6.97 3.02
N PRO A 182 4.74 6.02 3.94
CA PRO A 182 4.35 6.19 5.35
C PRO A 182 4.99 7.37 6.07
N ILE A 183 6.21 7.76 5.66
CA ILE A 183 6.91 8.90 6.27
C ILE A 183 6.15 10.23 6.11
N TYR A 184 5.30 10.37 5.08
CA TYR A 184 4.52 11.59 4.87
C TYR A 184 3.46 11.76 5.95
N GLN A 185 2.72 10.69 6.27
CA GLN A 185 1.75 10.72 7.35
C GLN A 185 2.41 10.75 8.74
N ALA A 186 3.55 10.07 8.90
CA ALA A 186 4.31 10.18 10.15
C ALA A 186 4.70 11.64 10.43
N LEU A 187 5.05 12.40 9.39
CA LEU A 187 5.36 13.84 9.51
C LEU A 187 4.10 14.67 9.81
N GLU A 188 2.94 14.34 9.22
CA GLU A 188 1.65 14.96 9.57
C GLU A 188 1.34 14.80 11.05
N LYS A 189 1.53 13.61 11.62
CA LYS A 189 1.28 13.31 13.05
C LYS A 189 2.10 14.17 14.01
N VAL A 190 3.23 14.67 13.57
CA VAL A 190 4.10 15.59 14.35
C VAL A 190 4.01 17.04 13.87
N ASN A 191 2.92 17.40 13.17
CA ASN A 191 2.67 18.75 12.66
C ASN A 191 3.83 19.31 11.81
N GLY A 192 4.48 18.47 11.03
CA GLY A 192 5.59 18.82 10.14
C GLY A 192 6.94 19.00 10.82
N LYS A 193 7.05 18.77 12.13
CA LYS A 193 8.31 18.90 12.89
C LYS A 193 9.12 17.61 12.76
N VAL A 194 10.14 17.64 11.91
CA VAL A 194 10.97 16.46 11.61
C VAL A 194 11.73 15.96 12.85
N GLU A 195 12.11 16.86 13.74
CA GLU A 195 12.80 16.58 15.02
C GLU A 195 11.94 15.77 16.01
N ASP A 196 10.62 15.82 15.89
CA ASP A 196 9.68 15.08 16.74
C ASP A 196 9.36 13.69 16.19
N LEU A 197 9.89 13.32 15.01
CA LEU A 197 9.72 11.96 14.46
C LEU A 197 10.47 10.94 15.31
N SER A 198 9.75 9.89 15.72
CA SER A 198 10.32 8.75 16.43
C SER A 198 10.01 7.43 15.74
N TRP A 199 10.75 6.38 16.11
CA TRP A 199 10.45 5.04 15.66
C TRP A 199 9.04 4.58 16.06
N GLU A 200 8.57 4.95 17.23
CA GLU A 200 7.26 4.60 17.75
C GLU A 200 6.15 5.19 16.87
N ILE A 201 6.25 6.47 16.50
CA ILE A 201 5.30 7.16 15.61
C ILE A 201 5.33 6.50 14.23
N TYR A 202 6.52 6.24 13.71
CA TYR A 202 6.66 5.61 12.39
C TYR A 202 6.10 4.18 12.39
N ARG A 203 6.42 3.38 13.41
CA ARG A 203 5.89 2.03 13.59
C ARG A 203 4.36 2.02 13.70
N ASP A 204 3.78 2.92 14.51
CA ASP A 204 2.32 3.04 14.63
C ASP A 204 1.67 3.40 13.30
N THR A 205 2.32 4.27 12.50
CA THR A 205 1.85 4.62 11.16
C THR A 205 1.84 3.42 10.21
N LEU A 206 2.86 2.57 10.24
CA LEU A 206 2.87 1.33 9.44
C LEU A 206 1.75 0.37 9.86
N ILE A 207 1.51 0.23 11.17
CA ILE A 207 0.43 -0.62 11.70
C ILE A 207 -0.94 -0.08 11.25
N GLU A 208 -1.20 1.21 11.44
CA GLU A 208 -2.42 1.88 11.03
C GLU A 208 -2.72 1.66 9.55
N GLN A 209 -1.76 1.93 8.68
CA GLN A 209 -1.93 1.79 7.24
C GLN A 209 -2.15 0.33 6.81
N ALA A 210 -1.46 -0.62 7.46
CA ALA A 210 -1.68 -2.05 7.22
C ALA A 210 -3.07 -2.49 7.68
N GLU A 211 -3.58 -1.98 8.79
CA GLU A 211 -4.92 -2.26 9.30
C GLU A 211 -6.02 -1.67 8.40
N GLN A 212 -5.79 -0.51 7.80
CA GLN A 212 -6.71 0.07 6.82
C GLN A 212 -6.76 -0.72 5.50
N GLY A 213 -5.67 -1.38 5.11
CA GLY A 213 -5.64 -2.19 3.90
C GLY A 213 -4.62 -1.78 2.84
N VAL A 214 -3.65 -0.93 3.18
CA VAL A 214 -2.56 -0.59 2.26
C VAL A 214 -1.82 -1.85 1.83
N ASP A 215 -1.65 -2.05 0.53
CA ASP A 215 -1.12 -3.28 -0.07
C ASP A 215 0.41 -3.31 -0.11
N TYR A 216 1.05 -2.14 -0.23
CA TYR A 216 2.51 -2.02 -0.24
C TYR A 216 2.97 -0.64 0.22
N PHE A 217 4.23 -0.57 0.66
CA PHE A 217 4.84 0.66 1.15
C PHE A 217 6.06 1.04 0.32
N THR A 218 6.22 2.35 0.09
CA THR A 218 7.50 2.92 -0.35
C THR A 218 8.25 3.41 0.88
N ILE A 219 9.36 2.75 1.19
CA ILE A 219 10.21 3.03 2.35
C ILE A 219 11.52 3.65 1.89
N HIS A 220 11.86 4.82 2.43
CA HIS A 220 13.11 5.52 2.14
C HIS A 220 14.25 4.97 3.03
N ALA A 221 14.71 3.75 2.74
CA ALA A 221 15.72 3.05 3.54
C ALA A 221 17.16 3.20 2.99
N GLY A 222 17.32 3.77 1.81
CA GLY A 222 18.62 3.88 1.12
C GLY A 222 19.37 5.19 1.34
N LEU A 223 18.82 6.14 2.10
CA LEU A 223 19.50 7.39 2.42
C LEU A 223 20.40 7.18 3.64
N LEU A 224 21.71 7.27 3.43
CA LEU A 224 22.71 7.27 4.48
C LEU A 224 23.22 8.69 4.71
N ARG A 225 23.61 9.00 5.96
CA ARG A 225 24.14 10.33 6.34
C ARG A 225 25.30 10.75 5.45
N GLU A 226 26.23 9.84 5.17
CA GLU A 226 27.39 10.06 4.31
C GLU A 226 27.03 10.43 2.85
N HIS A 227 25.82 10.09 2.39
CA HIS A 227 25.35 10.41 1.04
C HIS A 227 24.81 11.84 0.92
N VAL A 228 24.47 12.51 2.01
CA VAL A 228 23.88 13.86 2.00
C VAL A 228 24.85 14.86 1.38
N GLU A 229 26.14 14.80 1.77
CA GLU A 229 27.19 15.69 1.24
C GLU A 229 27.37 15.54 -0.27
N LEU A 230 27.19 14.33 -0.83
CA LEU A 230 27.30 14.08 -2.28
C LEU A 230 26.23 14.81 -3.08
N THR A 231 25.17 15.26 -2.46
CA THR A 231 24.08 15.99 -3.14
C THR A 231 24.30 17.50 -3.17
N ALA A 232 25.26 18.03 -2.42
CA ALA A 232 25.49 19.48 -2.26
C ALA A 232 25.87 20.19 -3.58
N THR A 233 26.52 19.48 -4.50
CA THR A 233 26.92 20.02 -5.81
C THR A 233 25.87 19.83 -6.90
N ARG A 234 24.75 19.14 -6.62
CA ARG A 234 23.68 18.92 -7.59
C ARG A 234 22.78 20.17 -7.68
N LEU A 235 22.35 20.52 -8.87
CA LEU A 235 21.47 21.67 -9.12
C LEU A 235 20.19 21.63 -8.26
N THR A 236 19.61 20.45 -8.08
CA THR A 236 18.34 20.23 -7.35
C THR A 236 18.54 19.62 -5.96
N GLY A 237 19.77 19.41 -5.52
CA GLY A 237 20.04 18.76 -4.22
C GLY A 237 19.39 17.38 -4.10
N ILE A 238 18.67 17.15 -3.00
CA ILE A 238 17.88 15.93 -2.76
C ILE A 238 16.47 16.13 -3.32
N VAL A 239 16.15 15.49 -4.44
CA VAL A 239 14.86 15.63 -5.13
C VAL A 239 13.74 14.88 -4.40
N SER A 240 14.04 13.74 -3.80
CA SER A 240 13.06 12.93 -3.08
C SER A 240 12.58 13.64 -1.81
N ARG A 241 11.26 13.87 -1.69
CA ARG A 241 10.67 14.46 -0.48
C ARG A 241 10.98 13.63 0.78
N GLY A 242 10.78 12.32 0.74
CA GLY A 242 11.12 11.44 1.86
C GLY A 242 12.60 11.42 2.17
N GLY A 243 13.45 11.47 1.14
CA GLY A 243 14.90 11.62 1.31
C GLY A 243 15.29 12.93 1.96
N SER A 244 14.64 14.05 1.61
CA SER A 244 14.87 15.35 2.25
C SER A 244 14.45 15.34 3.71
N ILE A 245 13.29 14.77 4.06
CA ILE A 245 12.84 14.62 5.47
C ILE A 245 13.88 13.84 6.28
N LEU A 246 14.31 12.69 5.78
CA LEU A 246 15.30 11.87 6.48
C LEU A 246 16.68 12.53 6.59
N SER A 247 17.07 13.35 5.60
CA SER A 247 18.34 14.08 5.68
C SER A 247 18.35 15.09 6.85
N LEU A 248 17.22 15.72 7.14
CA LEU A 248 17.10 16.65 8.29
C LEU A 248 17.25 15.90 9.62
N ILE A 249 16.69 14.70 9.78
CA ILE A 249 16.85 13.88 10.99
C ILE A 249 18.33 13.54 11.24
N HIS A 250 19.11 13.34 10.18
CA HIS A 250 20.53 12.98 10.29
C HIS A 250 21.47 14.15 10.49
N ILE A 251 21.01 15.38 10.20
CA ILE A 251 21.79 16.61 10.34
C ILE A 251 21.55 17.27 11.72
N SER A 252 20.38 17.08 12.30
CA SER A 252 20.04 17.51 13.67
C SER A 252 20.48 16.44 14.68
#